data_1aaf6d161637fa8574c15b1f96f38a22
#
_entry.id   1aaf6d161637fa8574c15b1f96f38a22
#
_cell.length_a   1.000
_cell.length_b   1.000
_cell.length_c   1.000
_cell.angle_alpha   90.00
_cell.angle_beta   90.00
_cell.angle_gamma   90.00
#
_symmetry.space_group_name_H-M   'P 1'
#
loop_
_entity.id
_entity.type
_entity.pdbx_description
1 polymer ?
#
loop_
_entity_poly.entity_id
_entity_poly.type
_entity_poly.pdbx_seq_one_letter_code
_entity_poly.pdbx_strand_id
1 'polypeptide(L)'
;STMYVGGNFTGVKQGDKGTEISSRGLAAFDVATGDFTGQTFDFNAQVKALLALPDGRLLVGGDFTRVNGEAHSGTVVINPSTGQIDPSWDLQITNALRGGTVSVRALTYYDGNVYMGGAFTHLSGGGSSRVYARNAGRVSLSGRPDRSWNPEISGAVQAVGVSEANSAFYAGGHFTTAHGNQRAWYAAKFSTQPGAAVDTDFDFVPSSATAGKYQQTIATAGNRVYIGGSEHNLFGYDTATNQRVSGAMTFNNGGDLQATTVSAKGVIYGSCHCSDAAYQDMYVWSMNGSWSRVDEIKWVGAWDAATGESLKWTP
;
A
#
# COMPACT_ATOMS: atom_id res chain seq x y z
N SER A 1 7.97 -17.52 14.66
CA SER A 1 7.65 -16.71 13.46
C SER A 1 8.30 -15.34 13.59
N THR A 2 8.61 -14.71 12.44
CA THR A 2 9.34 -13.45 12.39
C THR A 2 8.42 -12.33 11.91
N MET A 3 8.44 -11.19 12.62
CA MET A 3 7.81 -9.95 12.21
C MET A 3 8.89 -9.02 11.64
N TYR A 4 8.67 -8.50 10.45
CA TYR A 4 9.54 -7.49 9.83
C TYR A 4 8.93 -6.09 9.95
N VAL A 5 9.77 -5.13 10.29
CA VAL A 5 9.41 -3.71 10.38
C VAL A 5 10.25 -2.93 9.38
N GLY A 6 9.60 -2.28 8.43
CA GLY A 6 10.23 -1.40 7.44
C GLY A 6 9.97 0.08 7.75
N GLY A 7 10.92 0.95 7.42
CA GLY A 7 10.75 2.38 7.69
C GLY A 7 11.97 3.24 7.37
N ASN A 8 12.02 4.40 8.02
CA ASN A 8 13.14 5.34 7.92
C ASN A 8 13.83 5.48 9.30
N PHE A 9 14.51 4.42 9.70
CA PHE A 9 15.28 4.38 10.95
C PHE A 9 16.70 3.88 10.68
N THR A 10 17.61 4.11 11.65
CA THR A 10 19.04 3.78 11.53
C THR A 10 19.47 2.62 12.44
N GLY A 11 18.66 2.30 13.42
CA GLY A 11 18.97 1.25 14.38
C GLY A 11 17.76 0.78 15.16
N VAL A 12 17.94 -0.28 15.90
CA VAL A 12 16.96 -0.86 16.81
C VAL A 12 17.50 -0.90 18.23
N LYS A 13 16.61 -0.76 19.20
CA LYS A 13 16.96 -0.74 20.62
C LYS A 13 15.91 -1.50 21.42
N GLN A 14 16.36 -2.36 22.33
CA GLN A 14 15.49 -3.11 23.22
C GLN A 14 15.25 -2.30 24.50
N GLY A 15 14.04 -1.75 24.64
CA GLY A 15 13.68 -0.90 25.78
C GLY A 15 14.50 0.40 25.84
N ASP A 16 14.24 1.21 26.88
CA ASP A 16 14.83 2.56 26.99
C ASP A 16 16.34 2.55 27.26
N LYS A 17 16.84 1.52 27.92
CA LYS A 17 18.23 1.40 28.36
C LYS A 17 19.08 0.42 27.53
N GLY A 18 18.50 -0.22 26.52
CA GLY A 18 19.24 -1.16 25.66
C GLY A 18 20.30 -0.46 24.81
N THR A 19 21.31 -1.22 24.40
CA THR A 19 22.29 -0.75 23.40
C THR A 19 21.61 -0.70 22.03
N GLU A 20 21.81 0.39 21.29
CA GLU A 20 21.37 0.48 19.91
C GLU A 20 22.18 -0.44 19.00
N ILE A 21 21.49 -1.24 18.21
CA ILE A 21 22.07 -2.10 17.18
C ILE A 21 21.78 -1.45 15.83
N SER A 22 22.83 -1.22 15.04
CA SER A 22 22.67 -0.64 13.70
C SER A 22 21.92 -1.61 12.79
N SER A 23 20.73 -1.21 12.34
CA SER A 23 19.96 -1.86 11.28
C SER A 23 19.13 -0.80 10.60
N ARG A 24 19.50 -0.41 9.41
CA ARG A 24 18.88 0.72 8.72
C ARG A 24 17.76 0.25 7.80
N GLY A 25 16.59 0.84 7.99
CA GLY A 25 15.45 0.71 7.12
C GLY A 25 14.63 -0.58 7.28
N LEU A 26 15.20 -1.66 7.78
CA LEU A 26 14.52 -2.93 8.02
C LEU A 26 15.04 -3.60 9.30
N ALA A 27 14.13 -4.17 10.08
CA ALA A 27 14.44 -4.94 11.28
C ALA A 27 13.51 -6.16 11.41
N ALA A 28 14.00 -7.22 12.04
CA ALA A 28 13.29 -8.47 12.21
C ALA A 28 13.18 -8.83 13.71
N PHE A 29 11.98 -9.18 14.16
CA PHE A 29 11.67 -9.51 15.55
C PHE A 29 11.00 -10.87 15.65
N ASP A 30 11.31 -11.62 16.70
CA ASP A 30 10.55 -12.83 17.03
C ASP A 30 9.16 -12.44 17.54
N VAL A 31 8.10 -13.01 16.92
CA VAL A 31 6.71 -12.66 17.25
C VAL A 31 6.32 -13.09 18.65
N ALA A 32 6.90 -14.18 19.18
CA ALA A 32 6.51 -14.73 20.48
C ALA A 32 7.12 -13.94 21.64
N THR A 33 8.35 -13.46 21.48
CA THR A 33 9.10 -12.76 22.54
C THR A 33 9.15 -11.25 22.37
N GLY A 34 8.99 -10.77 21.13
CA GLY A 34 9.24 -9.36 20.77
C GLY A 34 10.71 -9.00 20.64
N ASP A 35 11.62 -9.98 20.79
CA ASP A 35 13.06 -9.75 20.75
C ASP A 35 13.55 -9.53 19.31
N PHE A 36 14.58 -8.66 19.18
CA PHE A 36 15.29 -8.51 17.92
C PHE A 36 16.05 -9.79 17.55
N THR A 37 15.87 -10.28 16.33
CA THR A 37 16.43 -11.55 15.86
C THR A 37 17.93 -11.53 15.61
N GLY A 38 18.56 -10.35 15.59
CA GLY A 38 19.96 -10.17 15.21
C GLY A 38 20.17 -10.01 13.69
N GLN A 39 19.14 -10.13 12.87
CA GLN A 39 19.25 -9.85 11.43
C GLN A 39 19.37 -8.34 11.19
N THR A 40 20.51 -7.89 10.70
CA THR A 40 20.81 -6.49 10.43
C THR A 40 20.82 -6.20 8.94
N PHE A 41 20.35 -5.00 8.58
CA PHE A 41 20.28 -4.53 7.20
C PHE A 41 20.84 -3.10 7.09
N ASP A 42 21.31 -2.73 5.90
CA ASP A 42 21.76 -1.37 5.58
C ASP A 42 21.10 -0.90 4.27
N PHE A 43 19.87 -0.42 4.37
CA PHE A 43 19.18 0.24 3.28
C PHE A 43 19.60 1.72 3.22
N ASN A 44 20.05 2.21 2.07
CA ASN A 44 20.51 3.61 1.94
C ASN A 44 19.37 4.64 1.90
N ALA A 45 18.10 4.20 1.87
CA ALA A 45 16.91 5.04 1.96
C ALA A 45 15.72 4.25 2.51
N GLN A 46 14.57 4.92 2.67
CA GLN A 46 13.38 4.40 3.34
C GLN A 46 12.82 3.12 2.70
N VAL A 47 12.56 2.12 3.51
CA VAL A 47 11.68 0.97 3.19
C VAL A 47 10.24 1.40 3.38
N LYS A 48 9.38 1.18 2.36
CA LYS A 48 7.98 1.63 2.34
C LYS A 48 6.96 0.51 2.24
N ALA A 49 7.35 -0.62 1.68
CA ALA A 49 6.45 -1.74 1.46
C ALA A 49 7.14 -3.07 1.80
N LEU A 50 6.37 -3.95 2.42
CA LEU A 50 6.77 -5.32 2.72
C LEU A 50 5.66 -6.26 2.21
N LEU A 51 6.06 -7.36 1.58
CA LEU A 51 5.13 -8.38 1.10
C LEU A 51 5.71 -9.77 1.35
N ALA A 52 5.05 -10.55 2.20
CA ALA A 52 5.33 -11.97 2.32
C ALA A 52 4.88 -12.68 1.04
N LEU A 53 5.81 -13.33 0.35
CA LEU A 53 5.53 -14.09 -0.86
C LEU A 53 5.03 -15.50 -0.53
N PRO A 54 4.20 -16.12 -1.38
CA PRO A 54 3.64 -17.45 -1.10
C PRO A 54 4.69 -18.57 -1.03
N ASP A 55 5.89 -18.34 -1.55
CA ASP A 55 7.03 -19.25 -1.46
C ASP A 55 7.88 -19.06 -0.20
N GLY A 56 7.42 -18.22 0.74
CA GLY A 56 8.03 -17.97 2.03
C GLY A 56 9.12 -16.90 2.03
N ARG A 57 9.43 -16.26 0.90
CA ARG A 57 10.36 -15.12 0.81
C ARG A 57 9.67 -13.81 1.21
N LEU A 58 10.46 -12.80 1.55
CA LEU A 58 9.99 -11.43 1.84
C LEU A 58 10.44 -10.49 0.72
N LEU A 59 9.50 -9.90 0.01
CA LEU A 59 9.76 -8.80 -0.93
C LEU A 59 9.68 -7.47 -0.18
N VAL A 60 10.72 -6.66 -0.35
CA VAL A 60 10.88 -5.33 0.25
C VAL A 60 10.87 -4.28 -0.86
N GLY A 61 10.05 -3.25 -0.70
CA GLY A 61 9.95 -2.11 -1.60
C GLY A 61 10.29 -0.79 -0.91
N GLY A 62 10.81 0.19 -1.66
CA GLY A 62 11.15 1.49 -1.07
C GLY A 62 11.80 2.48 -2.03
N ASP A 63 12.48 3.46 -1.43
CA ASP A 63 13.22 4.53 -2.15
C ASP A 63 14.70 4.19 -2.33
N PHE A 64 15.13 3.06 -1.83
CA PHE A 64 16.55 2.69 -1.79
C PHE A 64 17.10 2.33 -3.17
N THR A 65 18.40 2.58 -3.32
CA THR A 65 19.19 2.21 -4.50
C THR A 65 20.33 1.26 -4.15
N ARG A 66 20.55 1.04 -2.84
CA ARG A 66 21.54 0.11 -2.31
C ARG A 66 21.03 -0.58 -1.05
N VAL A 67 21.43 -1.83 -0.89
CA VAL A 67 21.21 -2.63 0.32
C VAL A 67 22.50 -3.36 0.65
N ASN A 68 22.99 -3.27 1.87
CA ASN A 68 24.25 -3.88 2.32
C ASN A 68 25.45 -3.57 1.40
N GLY A 69 25.48 -2.36 0.81
CA GLY A 69 26.51 -1.90 -0.12
C GLY A 69 26.31 -2.29 -1.57
N GLU A 70 25.43 -3.24 -1.89
CA GLU A 70 25.13 -3.68 -3.26
C GLU A 70 24.00 -2.87 -3.91
N ALA A 71 24.02 -2.76 -5.24
CA ALA A 71 23.02 -2.00 -6.00
C ALA A 71 21.70 -2.76 -6.10
N HIS A 72 20.61 -2.11 -5.64
CA HIS A 72 19.24 -2.61 -5.73
C HIS A 72 18.28 -1.45 -6.00
N SER A 73 17.54 -1.49 -7.08
CA SER A 73 16.72 -0.36 -7.51
C SER A 73 15.26 -0.52 -7.06
N GLY A 74 14.98 -0.04 -5.85
CA GLY A 74 13.63 0.07 -5.30
C GLY A 74 13.01 -1.22 -4.79
N THR A 75 13.56 -2.40 -5.12
CA THR A 75 13.10 -3.69 -4.58
C THR A 75 14.25 -4.65 -4.30
N VAL A 76 14.04 -5.52 -3.31
CA VAL A 76 14.91 -6.65 -2.99
C VAL A 76 14.07 -7.76 -2.37
N VAL A 77 14.49 -9.01 -2.57
CA VAL A 77 13.87 -10.17 -1.91
C VAL A 77 14.83 -10.71 -0.86
N ILE A 78 14.32 -11.06 0.29
CA ILE A 78 15.07 -11.56 1.45
C ILE A 78 14.55 -12.96 1.81
N ASN A 79 15.48 -13.86 2.14
CA ASN A 79 15.14 -15.11 2.80
C ASN A 79 14.94 -14.85 4.30
N PRO A 80 13.70 -15.00 4.83
CA PRO A 80 13.42 -14.68 6.23
C PRO A 80 14.17 -15.55 7.26
N SER A 81 14.54 -16.76 6.88
CA SER A 81 15.25 -17.69 7.79
C SER A 81 16.70 -17.29 8.01
N THR A 82 17.34 -16.65 7.02
CA THR A 82 18.75 -16.32 7.07
C THR A 82 19.03 -14.81 7.11
N GLY A 83 18.07 -13.99 6.73
CA GLY A 83 18.24 -12.54 6.52
C GLY A 83 19.03 -12.19 5.24
N GLN A 84 19.37 -13.19 4.42
CA GLN A 84 20.17 -12.96 3.21
C GLN A 84 19.30 -12.47 2.06
N ILE A 85 19.89 -11.59 1.24
CA ILE A 85 19.29 -11.15 -0.02
C ILE A 85 19.33 -12.31 -1.02
N ASP A 86 18.21 -12.51 -1.70
CA ASP A 86 18.09 -13.50 -2.77
C ASP A 86 18.67 -12.94 -4.08
N PRO A 87 19.81 -13.44 -4.56
CA PRO A 87 20.46 -12.92 -5.76
C PRO A 87 19.70 -13.24 -7.05
N SER A 88 18.72 -14.14 -7.00
CA SER A 88 17.86 -14.45 -8.16
C SER A 88 16.86 -13.36 -8.48
N TRP A 89 16.60 -12.44 -7.53
CA TRP A 89 15.74 -11.28 -7.76
C TRP A 89 16.57 -10.13 -8.35
N ASP A 90 16.57 -10.02 -9.67
CA ASP A 90 17.35 -9.04 -10.42
C ASP A 90 16.49 -7.90 -11.01
N LEU A 91 15.29 -7.69 -10.50
CA LEU A 91 14.38 -6.64 -10.96
C LEU A 91 15.03 -5.26 -10.82
N GLN A 92 15.13 -4.55 -11.94
CA GLN A 92 15.61 -3.18 -12.02
C GLN A 92 14.44 -2.25 -12.34
N ILE A 93 14.28 -1.22 -11.52
CA ILE A 93 13.22 -0.22 -11.66
C ILE A 93 13.87 1.12 -12.00
N THR A 94 13.34 1.82 -13.00
CA THR A 94 13.86 3.12 -13.42
C THR A 94 12.75 4.14 -13.58
N ASN A 95 13.11 5.43 -13.37
CA ASN A 95 12.22 6.55 -13.63
C ASN A 95 12.87 7.46 -14.68
N ALA A 96 12.31 7.48 -15.89
CA ALA A 96 12.84 8.24 -17.02
C ALA A 96 12.31 9.69 -17.06
N LEU A 97 11.46 10.10 -16.13
CA LEU A 97 11.02 11.48 -16.02
C LEU A 97 12.17 12.38 -15.57
N ARG A 98 12.23 13.62 -16.07
CA ARG A 98 13.26 14.58 -15.67
C ARG A 98 13.24 14.80 -14.15
N GLY A 99 14.34 14.51 -13.47
CA GLY A 99 14.43 14.57 -12.01
C GLY A 99 13.63 13.50 -11.27
N GLY A 100 13.10 12.50 -11.99
CA GLY A 100 12.33 11.42 -11.39
C GLY A 100 13.21 10.50 -10.53
N THR A 101 12.74 10.21 -9.32
CA THR A 101 13.33 9.19 -8.43
C THR A 101 12.48 7.94 -8.47
N VAL A 102 13.11 6.79 -8.21
CA VAL A 102 12.39 5.52 -8.04
C VAL A 102 11.84 5.44 -6.63
N SER A 103 10.58 5.05 -6.52
CA SER A 103 9.94 4.75 -5.24
C SER A 103 8.95 3.60 -5.45
N VAL A 104 9.10 2.50 -4.72
CA VAL A 104 8.10 1.42 -4.62
C VAL A 104 7.40 1.58 -3.28
N ARG A 105 6.12 1.94 -3.31
CA ARG A 105 5.37 2.38 -2.13
C ARG A 105 4.36 1.35 -1.64
N ALA A 106 3.88 0.50 -2.53
CA ALA A 106 2.91 -0.52 -2.21
C ALA A 106 3.13 -1.77 -3.07
N LEU A 107 2.87 -2.92 -2.46
CA LEU A 107 3.03 -4.24 -3.05
C LEU A 107 1.81 -5.09 -2.68
N THR A 108 1.34 -5.90 -3.61
CA THR A 108 0.36 -6.95 -3.33
C THR A 108 0.60 -8.15 -4.24
N TYR A 109 0.18 -9.32 -3.79
CA TYR A 109 0.28 -10.55 -4.57
C TYR A 109 -1.11 -11.04 -4.98
N TYR A 110 -1.24 -11.49 -6.21
CA TYR A 110 -2.44 -12.14 -6.69
C TYR A 110 -2.12 -13.02 -7.90
N ASP A 111 -2.64 -14.25 -7.91
CA ASP A 111 -2.63 -15.18 -9.04
C ASP A 111 -1.25 -15.32 -9.73
N GLY A 112 -0.24 -15.70 -8.95
CA GLY A 112 1.13 -15.92 -9.45
C GLY A 112 1.93 -14.66 -9.73
N ASN A 113 1.38 -13.47 -9.51
CA ASN A 113 2.00 -12.19 -9.83
C ASN A 113 2.10 -11.26 -8.63
N VAL A 114 3.15 -10.47 -8.61
CA VAL A 114 3.32 -9.32 -7.73
C VAL A 114 2.89 -8.06 -8.48
N TYR A 115 1.97 -7.32 -7.92
CA TYR A 115 1.58 -5.99 -8.37
C TYR A 115 2.25 -4.96 -7.49
N MET A 116 2.79 -3.92 -8.11
CA MET A 116 3.49 -2.85 -7.42
C MET A 116 2.98 -1.48 -7.83
N GLY A 117 2.95 -0.57 -6.87
CA GLY A 117 2.63 0.83 -7.06
C GLY A 117 3.72 1.73 -6.53
N GLY A 118 3.90 2.91 -7.15
CA GLY A 118 4.93 3.84 -6.72
C GLY A 118 5.14 5.01 -7.66
N ALA A 119 6.39 5.46 -7.75
CA ALA A 119 6.87 6.46 -8.71
C ALA A 119 7.98 5.84 -9.55
N PHE A 120 7.66 5.42 -10.74
CA PHE A 120 8.60 4.82 -11.71
C PHE A 120 8.00 4.81 -13.11
N THR A 121 8.81 4.49 -14.13
CA THR A 121 8.33 4.44 -15.51
C THR A 121 8.67 3.16 -16.24
N HIS A 122 9.66 2.39 -15.77
CA HIS A 122 10.08 1.17 -16.47
C HIS A 122 10.59 0.11 -15.49
N LEU A 123 10.41 -1.14 -15.91
CA LEU A 123 10.86 -2.35 -15.23
C LEU A 123 11.73 -3.17 -16.21
N SER A 124 12.78 -3.81 -15.69
CA SER A 124 13.57 -4.83 -16.42
C SER A 124 14.14 -5.86 -15.45
N GLY A 125 14.54 -7.03 -15.92
CA GLY A 125 15.04 -8.11 -15.07
C GLY A 125 14.37 -9.45 -15.41
N GLY A 126 14.76 -10.53 -14.75
CA GLY A 126 14.25 -11.87 -15.03
C GLY A 126 14.46 -12.30 -16.48
N GLY A 127 15.56 -11.84 -17.13
CA GLY A 127 15.81 -12.05 -18.55
C GLY A 127 14.91 -11.25 -19.49
N SER A 128 14.09 -10.32 -18.99
CA SER A 128 13.21 -9.47 -19.80
C SER A 128 13.90 -8.17 -20.20
N SER A 129 13.71 -7.74 -21.45
CA SER A 129 14.06 -6.39 -21.87
C SER A 129 13.20 -5.36 -21.15
N ARG A 130 13.64 -4.09 -21.16
CA ARG A 130 12.95 -2.97 -20.55
C ARG A 130 11.49 -2.89 -20.95
N VAL A 131 10.59 -2.83 -19.97
CA VAL A 131 9.13 -2.76 -20.10
C VAL A 131 8.66 -1.42 -19.58
N TYR A 132 7.82 -0.72 -20.36
CA TYR A 132 7.16 0.49 -19.88
C TYR A 132 6.06 0.11 -18.89
N ALA A 133 6.11 0.70 -17.69
CA ALA A 133 5.15 0.51 -16.60
C ALA A 133 5.11 1.80 -15.78
N ARG A 134 4.12 2.66 -16.03
CA ARG A 134 4.06 3.99 -15.40
C ARG A 134 3.30 3.94 -14.08
N ASN A 135 4.04 4.14 -12.99
CA ASN A 135 3.57 4.24 -11.60
C ASN A 135 2.86 3.00 -11.03
N ALA A 136 2.51 2.04 -11.86
CA ALA A 136 2.12 0.69 -11.45
C ALA A 136 2.64 -0.33 -12.47
N GLY A 137 2.94 -1.53 -11.99
CA GLY A 137 3.47 -2.61 -12.82
C GLY A 137 3.21 -3.98 -12.20
N ARG A 138 3.35 -5.02 -13.01
CA ARG A 138 3.17 -6.40 -12.60
C ARG A 138 4.41 -7.22 -12.97
N VAL A 139 4.85 -8.07 -12.05
CA VAL A 139 5.99 -8.98 -12.26
C VAL A 139 5.64 -10.38 -11.75
N SER A 140 6.30 -11.40 -12.30
CA SER A 140 6.21 -12.76 -11.75
C SER A 140 6.92 -12.88 -10.39
N LEU A 141 6.76 -14.04 -9.72
CA LEU A 141 7.50 -14.35 -8.48
C LEU A 141 9.02 -14.43 -8.66
N SER A 142 9.52 -14.50 -9.89
CA SER A 142 10.95 -14.41 -10.23
C SER A 142 11.42 -12.99 -10.58
N GLY A 143 10.58 -11.97 -10.41
CA GLY A 143 10.92 -10.59 -10.74
C GLY A 143 10.85 -10.25 -12.23
N ARG A 144 10.31 -11.13 -13.10
CA ARG A 144 10.20 -10.86 -14.52
C ARG A 144 9.02 -9.92 -14.81
N PRO A 145 9.25 -8.73 -15.40
CA PRO A 145 8.19 -7.79 -15.77
C PRO A 145 7.20 -8.36 -16.80
N ASP A 146 5.91 -8.08 -16.57
CA ASP A 146 4.85 -8.39 -17.50
C ASP A 146 4.59 -7.22 -18.44
N ARG A 147 4.94 -7.39 -19.71
CA ARG A 147 4.75 -6.39 -20.76
C ARG A 147 3.29 -6.16 -21.12
N SER A 148 2.44 -7.14 -20.87
CA SER A 148 1.04 -7.08 -21.25
C SER A 148 0.16 -6.27 -20.29
N TRP A 149 0.69 -5.92 -19.11
CA TRP A 149 -0.07 -5.25 -18.07
C TRP A 149 0.57 -3.90 -17.66
N ASN A 150 -0.05 -2.79 -18.04
CA ASN A 150 0.37 -1.45 -17.71
C ASN A 150 -0.85 -0.51 -17.66
N PRO A 151 -1.34 -0.11 -16.50
CA PRO A 151 -2.45 0.83 -16.37
C PRO A 151 -2.10 2.28 -16.70
N GLU A 152 -0.83 2.59 -16.88
CA GLU A 152 -0.31 3.91 -17.30
C GLU A 152 -0.88 5.06 -16.44
N ILE A 153 -0.69 4.95 -15.12
CA ILE A 153 -1.22 5.92 -14.15
C ILE A 153 -0.42 7.22 -14.19
N SER A 154 -1.11 8.36 -14.24
CA SER A 154 -0.48 9.67 -14.50
C SER A 154 0.39 10.20 -13.35
N GLY A 155 0.16 9.79 -12.09
CA GLY A 155 0.89 10.25 -10.91
C GLY A 155 1.24 9.12 -9.97
N ALA A 156 1.97 9.44 -8.89
CA ALA A 156 2.47 8.45 -7.94
C ALA A 156 1.35 7.66 -7.28
N VAL A 157 1.49 6.33 -7.28
CA VAL A 157 0.62 5.39 -6.56
C VAL A 157 1.15 5.20 -5.15
N GLN A 158 0.29 5.37 -4.14
CA GLN A 158 0.63 5.24 -2.73
C GLN A 158 0.19 3.89 -2.14
N ALA A 159 -0.93 3.36 -2.65
CA ALA A 159 -1.51 2.11 -2.17
C ALA A 159 -2.03 1.27 -3.33
N VAL A 160 -1.96 -0.04 -3.17
CA VAL A 160 -2.52 -1.02 -4.11
C VAL A 160 -3.26 -2.13 -3.35
N GLY A 161 -4.24 -2.72 -4.00
CA GLY A 161 -4.94 -3.91 -3.51
C GLY A 161 -5.54 -4.68 -4.66
N VAL A 162 -5.78 -5.97 -4.49
CA VAL A 162 -6.50 -6.79 -5.46
C VAL A 162 -7.71 -7.41 -4.80
N SER A 163 -8.87 -7.27 -5.39
CA SER A 163 -10.06 -8.02 -5.03
C SER A 163 -10.02 -9.37 -5.73
N GLU A 164 -9.90 -10.44 -4.96
CA GLU A 164 -9.93 -11.80 -5.50
C GLU A 164 -11.32 -12.16 -6.05
N ALA A 165 -12.38 -11.61 -5.44
CA ALA A 165 -13.77 -11.92 -5.81
C ALA A 165 -14.12 -11.58 -7.27
N ASN A 166 -13.49 -10.56 -7.83
CA ASN A 166 -13.74 -10.12 -9.22
C ASN A 166 -12.48 -9.84 -10.03
N SER A 167 -11.33 -10.32 -9.58
CA SER A 167 -10.03 -10.20 -10.27
C SER A 167 -9.74 -8.75 -10.69
N ALA A 168 -9.92 -7.80 -9.76
CA ALA A 168 -9.74 -6.37 -9.98
C ALA A 168 -8.60 -5.81 -9.15
N PHE A 169 -7.73 -5.05 -9.80
CA PHE A 169 -6.66 -4.28 -9.17
C PHE A 169 -7.14 -2.87 -8.85
N TYR A 170 -6.89 -2.42 -7.64
CA TYR A 170 -7.16 -1.06 -7.20
C TYR A 170 -5.85 -0.32 -6.92
N ALA A 171 -5.80 0.94 -7.33
CA ALA A 171 -4.71 1.86 -7.03
C ALA A 171 -5.26 3.12 -6.35
N GLY A 172 -4.55 3.62 -5.34
CA GLY A 172 -4.78 4.90 -4.69
C GLY A 172 -3.52 5.75 -4.72
N GLY A 173 -3.64 7.09 -4.85
CA GLY A 173 -2.46 7.95 -4.91
C GLY A 173 -2.73 9.38 -5.34
N HIS A 174 -1.69 10.00 -5.89
CA HIS A 174 -1.67 11.39 -6.39
C HIS A 174 -1.84 11.45 -7.91
N PHE A 175 -2.87 10.87 -8.45
CA PHE A 175 -3.10 10.83 -9.89
C PHE A 175 -4.52 11.25 -10.25
N THR A 176 -4.73 11.64 -11.49
CA THR A 176 -6.03 12.08 -12.00
C THR A 176 -6.47 11.34 -13.26
N THR A 177 -5.54 10.68 -13.94
CA THR A 177 -5.83 9.91 -15.17
C THR A 177 -5.06 8.61 -15.25
N ALA A 178 -5.55 7.69 -16.06
CA ALA A 178 -4.91 6.44 -16.47
C ALA A 178 -5.10 6.23 -17.97
N HIS A 179 -4.33 5.33 -18.60
CA HIS A 179 -4.40 5.07 -20.05
C HIS A 179 -4.47 6.35 -20.88
N GLY A 180 -3.51 7.24 -20.64
CA GLY A 180 -3.45 8.55 -21.29
C GLY A 180 -4.41 9.56 -20.66
N ASN A 181 -5.70 9.49 -20.94
CA ASN A 181 -6.67 10.54 -20.53
C ASN A 181 -7.93 10.01 -19.84
N GLN A 182 -8.03 8.72 -19.53
CA GLN A 182 -9.20 8.22 -18.82
C GLN A 182 -9.19 8.72 -17.37
N ARG A 183 -10.32 9.24 -16.91
CA ARG A 183 -10.46 9.76 -15.56
C ARG A 183 -10.17 8.67 -14.52
N ALA A 184 -9.33 9.00 -13.55
CA ALA A 184 -8.92 8.11 -12.48
C ALA A 184 -8.55 8.96 -11.24
N TRP A 185 -9.54 9.63 -10.64
CA TRP A 185 -9.29 10.62 -9.59
C TRP A 185 -8.88 9.96 -8.27
N TYR A 186 -7.60 10.06 -7.95
CA TYR A 186 -6.98 9.65 -6.69
C TYR A 186 -7.13 8.18 -6.31
N ALA A 187 -8.14 7.48 -6.86
CA ALA A 187 -8.30 6.04 -6.80
C ALA A 187 -8.95 5.54 -8.08
N ALA A 188 -8.58 4.33 -8.51
CA ALA A 188 -9.10 3.71 -9.72
C ALA A 188 -9.09 2.19 -9.60
N LYS A 189 -9.97 1.55 -10.37
CA LYS A 189 -10.12 0.11 -10.51
C LYS A 189 -9.69 -0.31 -11.91
N PHE A 190 -8.89 -1.37 -11.99
CA PHE A 190 -8.35 -1.92 -13.24
C PHE A 190 -8.57 -3.42 -13.32
N SER A 191 -8.68 -3.93 -14.53
CA SER A 191 -8.63 -5.36 -14.76
C SER A 191 -7.24 -5.94 -14.44
N THR A 192 -7.18 -7.14 -13.84
CA THR A 192 -5.95 -7.92 -13.74
C THR A 192 -5.58 -8.63 -15.04
N GLN A 193 -6.44 -8.61 -16.05
CA GLN A 193 -6.17 -9.20 -17.36
C GLN A 193 -5.18 -8.35 -18.17
N PRO A 194 -4.57 -8.91 -19.24
CA PRO A 194 -3.75 -8.14 -20.17
C PRO A 194 -4.44 -6.86 -20.63
N GLY A 195 -3.66 -5.78 -20.77
CA GLY A 195 -4.15 -4.46 -21.11
C GLY A 195 -4.49 -3.60 -19.88
N ALA A 196 -4.67 -4.19 -18.71
CA ALA A 196 -4.98 -3.45 -17.47
C ALA A 196 -6.13 -2.43 -17.65
N ALA A 197 -7.20 -2.81 -18.35
CA ALA A 197 -8.29 -1.90 -18.68
C ALA A 197 -8.84 -1.21 -17.42
N VAL A 198 -9.02 0.11 -17.48
CA VAL A 198 -9.66 0.86 -16.38
C VAL A 198 -11.16 0.57 -16.38
N ASP A 199 -11.71 0.34 -15.19
CA ASP A 199 -13.15 0.27 -14.98
C ASP A 199 -13.69 1.70 -14.85
N THR A 200 -14.31 2.21 -15.91
CA THR A 200 -14.84 3.58 -15.98
C THR A 200 -16.11 3.76 -15.14
N ASP A 201 -16.76 2.68 -14.73
CA ASP A 201 -17.93 2.72 -13.86
C ASP A 201 -17.55 2.83 -12.37
N PHE A 202 -16.25 2.60 -12.06
CA PHE A 202 -15.72 2.90 -10.73
C PHE A 202 -15.36 4.37 -10.64
N ASP A 203 -16.25 5.17 -10.06
CA ASP A 203 -16.02 6.59 -9.83
C ASP A 203 -15.74 6.87 -8.35
N PHE A 204 -14.45 7.03 -8.01
CA PHE A 204 -14.06 7.50 -6.68
C PHE A 204 -14.51 8.96 -6.53
N VAL A 205 -15.42 9.20 -5.60
CA VAL A 205 -15.92 10.55 -5.30
C VAL A 205 -15.25 11.05 -4.02
N PRO A 206 -14.32 12.01 -4.12
CA PRO A 206 -13.71 12.62 -2.94
C PRO A 206 -14.75 13.36 -2.09
N SER A 207 -14.51 13.47 -0.79
CA SER A 207 -15.41 14.16 0.15
C SER A 207 -15.49 15.66 -0.10
N SER A 208 -14.55 16.22 -0.85
CA SER A 208 -14.48 17.64 -1.18
C SER A 208 -13.80 17.84 -2.54
N ALA A 209 -14.22 18.87 -3.28
CA ALA A 209 -13.73 19.21 -4.61
C ALA A 209 -12.38 19.98 -4.61
N THR A 210 -11.73 20.17 -3.46
CA THR A 210 -10.47 20.93 -3.40
C THR A 210 -9.30 20.16 -4.01
N ALA A 211 -8.40 20.88 -4.68
CA ALA A 211 -7.17 20.32 -5.26
C ALA A 211 -6.22 19.79 -4.18
N GLY A 212 -5.31 18.88 -4.56
CA GLY A 212 -4.27 18.35 -3.66
C GLY A 212 -4.67 17.11 -2.85
N LYS A 213 -5.77 16.48 -3.20
CA LYS A 213 -6.20 15.23 -2.57
C LYS A 213 -5.36 14.04 -3.01
N TYR A 214 -5.31 13.00 -2.16
CA TYR A 214 -4.65 11.74 -2.46
C TYR A 214 -5.25 10.61 -1.61
N GLN A 215 -5.15 9.41 -2.11
CA GLN A 215 -5.47 8.20 -1.35
C GLN A 215 -4.19 7.44 -1.06
N GLN A 216 -4.01 6.98 0.17
CA GLN A 216 -2.76 6.37 0.58
C GLN A 216 -2.91 4.99 1.24
N THR A 217 -4.15 4.52 1.37
CA THR A 217 -4.39 3.16 1.83
C THR A 217 -5.52 2.49 1.06
N ILE A 218 -5.35 1.21 0.78
CA ILE A 218 -6.34 0.32 0.18
C ILE A 218 -6.32 -1.01 0.94
N ALA A 219 -7.49 -1.47 1.33
CA ALA A 219 -7.70 -2.81 1.88
C ALA A 219 -8.84 -3.51 1.14
N THR A 220 -8.65 -4.76 0.77
CA THR A 220 -9.66 -5.59 0.11
C THR A 220 -10.10 -6.72 1.02
N ALA A 221 -11.40 -6.98 1.11
CA ALA A 221 -11.97 -8.03 1.93
C ALA A 221 -13.28 -8.56 1.30
N GLY A 222 -13.29 -9.81 0.87
CA GLY A 222 -14.46 -10.40 0.20
C GLY A 222 -14.90 -9.54 -1.01
N ASN A 223 -16.15 -9.09 -1.00
CA ASN A 223 -16.70 -8.22 -2.02
C ASN A 223 -16.59 -6.71 -1.70
N ARG A 224 -15.65 -6.32 -0.84
CA ARG A 224 -15.42 -4.92 -0.45
C ARG A 224 -14.01 -4.47 -0.77
N VAL A 225 -13.88 -3.19 -1.13
CA VAL A 225 -12.62 -2.45 -1.12
C VAL A 225 -12.79 -1.21 -0.25
N TYR A 226 -11.82 -0.98 0.61
CA TYR A 226 -11.76 0.18 1.50
C TYR A 226 -10.62 1.08 1.09
N ILE A 227 -10.92 2.36 0.93
CA ILE A 227 -9.99 3.37 0.41
C ILE A 227 -9.97 4.55 1.38
N GLY A 228 -8.78 4.98 1.76
CA GLY A 228 -8.58 6.10 2.68
C GLY A 228 -7.34 6.92 2.36
N GLY A 229 -7.32 8.14 2.87
CA GLY A 229 -6.21 9.09 2.66
C GLY A 229 -6.53 10.46 3.20
N SER A 230 -6.13 11.50 2.48
CA SER A 230 -6.29 12.91 2.85
C SER A 230 -7.74 13.40 2.93
N GLU A 231 -8.68 12.55 2.56
CA GLU A 231 -10.12 12.81 2.69
C GLU A 231 -10.63 12.68 4.13
N HIS A 232 -9.76 12.24 5.05
CA HIS A 232 -10.14 11.93 6.43
C HIS A 232 -11.27 10.89 6.51
N ASN A 233 -11.35 9.98 5.55
CA ASN A 233 -12.43 9.02 5.46
C ASN A 233 -11.91 7.64 5.06
N LEU A 234 -12.54 6.61 5.61
CA LEU A 234 -12.43 5.24 5.15
C LEU A 234 -13.68 4.92 4.34
N PHE A 235 -13.61 5.05 3.03
CA PHE A 235 -14.70 4.74 2.12
C PHE A 235 -14.71 3.26 1.77
N GLY A 236 -15.84 2.58 1.98
CA GLY A 236 -16.09 1.22 1.51
C GLY A 236 -16.90 1.19 0.23
N TYR A 237 -16.43 0.43 -0.75
CA TYR A 237 -17.12 0.19 -2.02
C TYR A 237 -17.40 -1.29 -2.19
N ASP A 238 -18.54 -1.62 -2.78
CA ASP A 238 -18.84 -2.96 -3.28
C ASP A 238 -18.08 -3.19 -4.57
N THR A 239 -17.30 -4.26 -4.64
CA THR A 239 -16.36 -4.51 -5.76
C THR A 239 -17.06 -4.97 -7.05
N ALA A 240 -18.28 -5.50 -6.96
CA ALA A 240 -19.06 -5.93 -8.12
C ALA A 240 -19.90 -4.79 -8.71
N THR A 241 -20.52 -3.96 -7.85
CA THR A 241 -21.41 -2.89 -8.28
C THR A 241 -20.75 -1.51 -8.37
N ASN A 242 -19.53 -1.37 -7.86
CA ASN A 242 -18.80 -0.11 -7.75
C ASN A 242 -19.48 0.95 -6.86
N GLN A 243 -20.54 0.58 -6.14
CA GLN A 243 -21.28 1.50 -5.28
C GLN A 243 -20.55 1.72 -3.96
N ARG A 244 -20.48 2.97 -3.51
CA ARG A 244 -20.03 3.31 -2.17
C ARG A 244 -21.08 2.86 -1.16
N VAL A 245 -20.69 2.00 -0.21
CA VAL A 245 -21.61 1.32 0.71
C VAL A 245 -21.35 1.63 2.17
N SER A 246 -20.19 2.22 2.48
CA SER A 246 -19.87 2.69 3.84
C SER A 246 -18.90 3.85 3.80
N GLY A 247 -18.85 4.61 4.88
CA GLY A 247 -17.88 5.67 5.10
C GLY A 247 -17.71 5.91 6.60
N ALA A 248 -16.48 6.07 7.06
CA ALA A 248 -16.15 6.45 8.42
C ALA A 248 -15.22 7.66 8.36
N MET A 249 -15.77 8.85 8.63
CA MET A 249 -15.02 10.10 8.54
C MET A 249 -14.42 10.45 9.89
N THR A 250 -13.12 10.78 9.90
CA THR A 250 -12.38 11.19 11.08
C THR A 250 -12.17 12.70 11.06
N PHE A 251 -12.80 13.41 11.99
CA PHE A 251 -12.65 14.85 12.16
C PHE A 251 -11.69 15.19 13.29
N ASN A 252 -11.33 16.45 13.34
CA ASN A 252 -10.53 17.14 14.34
C ASN A 252 -9.05 16.71 14.41
N ASN A 253 -8.18 17.69 14.54
CA ASN A 253 -6.73 17.57 14.73
C ASN A 253 -5.98 16.69 13.68
N GLY A 254 -6.28 16.84 12.41
CA GLY A 254 -5.82 15.98 11.35
C GLY A 254 -6.89 14.97 10.98
N GLY A 255 -6.56 13.78 10.57
CA GLY A 255 -7.56 12.75 10.26
C GLY A 255 -7.23 11.87 9.07
N ASP A 256 -6.13 12.16 8.37
CA ASP A 256 -5.68 11.35 7.23
C ASP A 256 -5.57 9.88 7.62
N LEU A 257 -6.19 9.00 6.84
CA LEU A 257 -5.99 7.55 6.94
C LEU A 257 -4.65 7.21 6.31
N GLN A 258 -3.71 6.72 7.14
CA GLN A 258 -2.31 6.46 6.76
C GLN A 258 -2.10 5.05 6.23
N ALA A 259 -2.69 4.06 6.87
CA ALA A 259 -2.57 2.66 6.51
C ALA A 259 -3.79 1.87 6.96
N THR A 260 -4.10 0.81 6.23
CA THR A 260 -5.11 -0.18 6.61
C THR A 260 -4.59 -1.59 6.40
N THR A 261 -5.08 -2.51 7.19
CA THR A 261 -4.87 -3.95 7.00
C THR A 261 -6.13 -4.71 7.37
N VAL A 262 -6.30 -5.89 6.79
CA VAL A 262 -7.43 -6.79 7.10
C VAL A 262 -6.89 -8.03 7.80
N SER A 263 -7.46 -8.34 8.96
CA SER A 263 -7.15 -9.57 9.66
C SER A 263 -7.88 -10.78 9.04
N ALA A 264 -7.38 -11.97 9.31
CA ALA A 264 -8.04 -13.22 8.91
C ALA A 264 -9.46 -13.39 9.53
N LYS A 265 -9.80 -12.60 10.55
CA LYS A 265 -11.11 -12.58 11.20
C LYS A 265 -12.08 -11.58 10.58
N GLY A 266 -11.73 -10.93 9.46
CA GLY A 266 -12.57 -9.95 8.80
C GLY A 266 -12.65 -8.61 9.54
N VAL A 267 -11.60 -8.22 10.25
CA VAL A 267 -11.49 -6.90 10.89
C VAL A 267 -10.49 -6.06 10.11
N ILE A 268 -10.90 -4.87 9.72
CA ILE A 268 -10.01 -3.82 9.19
C ILE A 268 -9.44 -3.07 10.38
N TYR A 269 -8.13 -2.95 10.45
CA TYR A 269 -7.43 -2.01 11.32
C TYR A 269 -6.92 -0.86 10.46
N GLY A 270 -7.21 0.38 10.87
CA GLY A 270 -6.79 1.58 10.16
C GLY A 270 -6.07 2.55 11.08
N SER A 271 -4.89 3.00 10.70
CA SER A 271 -4.18 4.07 11.39
C SER A 271 -4.44 5.42 10.74
N CYS A 272 -4.48 6.47 11.54
CA CYS A 272 -4.81 7.82 11.11
C CYS A 272 -4.10 8.89 11.94
N HIS A 273 -4.06 10.11 11.44
CA HIS A 273 -3.75 11.30 12.23
C HIS A 273 -5.00 11.80 12.97
N CYS A 274 -5.74 10.90 13.58
CA CYS A 274 -7.01 11.19 14.25
C CYS A 274 -6.90 10.93 15.75
N SER A 275 -7.45 11.80 16.57
CA SER A 275 -7.36 11.70 18.02
C SER A 275 -8.68 11.99 18.75
N ASP A 276 -9.82 11.88 18.06
CA ASP A 276 -11.10 12.29 18.61
C ASP A 276 -12.23 11.34 18.23
N ALA A 277 -12.82 11.48 17.04
CA ALA A 277 -14.03 10.77 16.66
C ALA A 277 -14.04 10.27 15.22
N ALA A 278 -14.66 9.12 15.00
CA ALA A 278 -15.06 8.60 13.69
C ALA A 278 -16.59 8.70 13.55
N TYR A 279 -17.03 9.36 12.49
CA TYR A 279 -18.44 9.58 12.16
C TYR A 279 -18.88 8.55 11.11
N GLN A 280 -19.65 7.57 11.54
CA GLN A 280 -20.13 6.48 10.70
C GLN A 280 -21.17 6.99 9.70
N ASP A 281 -21.10 6.52 8.45
CA ASP A 281 -21.98 6.90 7.32
C ASP A 281 -21.89 8.38 6.92
N MET A 282 -20.81 9.04 7.25
CA MET A 282 -20.52 10.38 6.82
C MET A 282 -19.66 10.35 5.54
N TYR A 283 -20.18 10.96 4.46
CA TYR A 283 -19.57 10.89 3.13
C TYR A 283 -19.04 12.23 2.60
N VAL A 284 -19.37 13.32 3.28
CA VAL A 284 -18.92 14.65 2.89
C VAL A 284 -18.33 15.37 4.10
N TRP A 285 -17.26 16.09 3.89
CA TRP A 285 -16.64 16.86 4.95
C TRP A 285 -17.46 18.12 5.26
N SER A 286 -18.43 17.98 6.13
CA SER A 286 -19.25 19.08 6.61
C SER A 286 -19.89 18.70 7.95
N MET A 287 -19.73 19.54 8.95
CA MET A 287 -20.41 19.37 10.25
C MET A 287 -21.94 19.45 10.15
N ASN A 288 -22.47 19.86 8.99
CA ASN A 288 -23.89 19.80 8.66
C ASN A 288 -24.29 18.53 7.92
N GLY A 289 -23.33 17.59 7.72
CA GLY A 289 -23.59 16.27 7.13
C GLY A 289 -24.42 15.40 8.07
N SER A 290 -24.99 14.34 7.52
CA SER A 290 -25.65 13.29 8.28
C SER A 290 -24.67 12.17 8.61
N TRP A 291 -24.79 11.60 9.79
CA TRP A 291 -24.10 10.40 10.21
C TRP A 291 -25.02 9.54 11.07
N SER A 292 -24.77 8.24 11.13
CA SER A 292 -25.58 7.30 11.92
C SER A 292 -25.09 7.20 13.36
N ARG A 293 -23.77 7.33 13.56
CA ARG A 293 -23.13 7.15 14.86
C ARG A 293 -21.80 7.89 14.94
N VAL A 294 -21.36 8.20 16.15
CA VAL A 294 -20.02 8.71 16.44
C VAL A 294 -19.34 7.78 17.42
N ASP A 295 -18.15 7.32 17.09
CA ASP A 295 -17.33 6.47 17.96
C ASP A 295 -15.99 7.15 18.25
N GLU A 296 -15.44 6.94 19.46
CA GLU A 296 -14.12 7.43 19.83
C GLU A 296 -13.05 6.70 18.98
N ILE A 297 -12.03 7.43 18.54
CA ILE A 297 -10.86 6.89 17.83
C ILE A 297 -9.60 7.63 18.30
N LYS A 298 -8.51 6.87 18.52
CA LYS A 298 -7.18 7.40 18.87
C LYS A 298 -6.11 6.72 18.05
N TRP A 299 -5.65 7.40 17.00
CA TRP A 299 -4.55 6.98 16.12
C TRP A 299 -4.82 5.69 15.34
N VAL A 300 -5.58 4.75 15.90
CA VAL A 300 -5.95 3.48 15.28
C VAL A 300 -7.41 3.18 15.60
N GLY A 301 -8.15 2.72 14.61
CA GLY A 301 -9.52 2.20 14.75
C GLY A 301 -9.68 0.83 14.13
N ALA A 302 -10.81 0.20 14.44
CA ALA A 302 -11.19 -1.08 13.87
C ALA A 302 -12.60 -1.05 13.30
N TRP A 303 -12.78 -1.66 12.13
CA TRP A 303 -14.06 -1.75 11.43
C TRP A 303 -14.31 -3.18 10.97
N ASP A 304 -15.56 -3.58 10.93
CA ASP A 304 -16.00 -4.83 10.32
C ASP A 304 -15.78 -4.79 8.81
N ALA A 305 -15.07 -5.78 8.26
CA ALA A 305 -14.71 -5.78 6.84
C ALA A 305 -15.86 -6.12 5.89
N ALA A 306 -16.95 -6.69 6.37
CA ALA A 306 -18.12 -7.00 5.55
C ALA A 306 -19.10 -5.82 5.47
N THR A 307 -19.18 -5.02 6.54
CA THR A 307 -20.16 -3.93 6.65
C THR A 307 -19.54 -2.55 6.59
N GLY A 308 -18.28 -2.38 7.00
CA GLY A 308 -17.62 -1.09 7.18
C GLY A 308 -18.00 -0.39 8.48
N GLU A 309 -18.73 -1.06 9.37
CA GLU A 309 -19.12 -0.49 10.65
C GLU A 309 -17.97 -0.50 11.67
N SER A 310 -17.87 0.58 12.44
CA SER A 310 -16.91 0.70 13.53
C SER A 310 -17.18 -0.35 14.60
N LEU A 311 -16.14 -1.03 15.04
CA LEU A 311 -16.17 -2.00 16.13
C LEU A 311 -15.97 -1.34 17.51
N LYS A 312 -15.96 0.00 17.57
CA LYS A 312 -15.76 0.78 18.81
C LYS A 312 -14.47 0.41 19.53
N TRP A 313 -13.45 0.09 18.77
CA TRP A 313 -12.16 -0.27 19.29
C TRP A 313 -11.10 0.78 18.93
N THR A 314 -10.35 1.20 19.93
CA THR A 314 -9.14 2.03 19.79
C THR A 314 -8.17 1.62 20.91
N PRO A 315 -6.85 1.66 20.72
CA PRO A 315 -5.87 1.30 21.75
C PRO A 315 -5.80 2.27 22.91
#